data_d3f4b6706433f3eeb8f44928f83efec3
#
_entry.id   d3f4b6706433f3eeb8f44928f83efec3
#
_cell.length_a   1.000
_cell.length_b   1.000
_cell.length_c   1.000
_cell.angle_alpha   90.00
_cell.angle_beta   90.00
_cell.angle_gamma   90.00
#
_symmetry.space_group_name_H-M   'P 1'
#
loop_
_entity.id
_entity.type
_entity.pdbx_description
1 polymer ?
#
loop_
_entity_poly.entity_id
_entity_poly.type
_entity_poly.pdbx_seq_one_letter_code
_entity_poly.pdbx_strand_id
1 'polypeptide(L)'
;PNDLKAQHQLGGRYPLIVGSGETIAEKLIQLIDETGIDGFNLTRTVAPESHHDFIHFVIPELQQRGRFKTKYESGSLRNKIFKQGDHLTQQHPAADFRCQNSNHNNSIETADRQKQTA
;
A
#
# COMPACT_ATOMS: atom_id res chain seq x y z
N PRO A 1 -20.91 -25.15 -6.23
CA PRO A 1 -21.92 -24.10 -6.50
C PRO A 1 -22.45 -23.44 -5.23
N ASN A 2 -22.48 -24.14 -4.06
CA ASN A 2 -23.02 -23.57 -2.82
C ASN A 2 -22.09 -22.56 -2.16
N ASP A 3 -20.77 -22.70 -2.33
CA ASP A 3 -19.78 -21.80 -1.75
C ASP A 3 -19.82 -20.38 -2.35
N LEU A 4 -20.11 -20.26 -3.64
CA LEU A 4 -20.24 -18.96 -4.31
C LEU A 4 -21.47 -18.17 -3.81
N LYS A 5 -22.56 -18.86 -3.48
CA LYS A 5 -23.76 -18.22 -2.91
C LYS A 5 -23.51 -17.73 -1.49
N ALA A 6 -22.80 -18.51 -0.67
CA ALA A 6 -22.42 -18.10 0.69
C ALA A 6 -21.48 -16.89 0.68
N GLN A 7 -20.51 -16.87 -0.21
CA GLN A 7 -19.60 -15.73 -0.38
C GLN A 7 -20.35 -14.46 -0.85
N HIS A 8 -21.33 -14.60 -1.74
CA HIS A 8 -22.16 -13.49 -2.19
C HIS A 8 -23.10 -12.93 -1.12
N GLN A 9 -23.62 -13.80 -0.24
CA GLN A 9 -24.50 -13.38 0.86
C GLN A 9 -23.77 -12.54 1.92
N LEU A 10 -22.46 -12.72 2.08
CA LEU A 10 -21.60 -11.93 2.97
C LEU A 10 -21.05 -10.65 2.30
N GLY A 11 -21.56 -10.28 1.12
CA GLY A 11 -21.18 -9.05 0.43
C GLY A 11 -19.82 -9.07 -0.27
N GLY A 12 -19.15 -10.21 -0.30
CA GLY A 12 -17.82 -10.36 -0.90
C GLY A 12 -17.88 -10.76 -2.36
N ARG A 13 -17.20 -10.04 -3.22
CA ARG A 13 -16.87 -10.46 -4.59
C ARG A 13 -15.58 -11.28 -4.66
N TYR A 14 -14.92 -11.48 -3.54
CA TYR A 14 -13.57 -12.04 -3.41
C TYR A 14 -13.55 -13.17 -2.39
N PRO A 15 -12.50 -14.01 -2.38
CA PRO A 15 -12.37 -15.06 -1.39
C PRO A 15 -12.54 -14.53 0.04
N LEU A 16 -13.47 -15.13 0.78
CA LEU A 16 -13.70 -14.81 2.17
C LEU A 16 -12.92 -15.79 3.04
N ILE A 17 -12.10 -15.26 3.95
CA ILE A 17 -11.38 -16.04 4.94
C ILE A 17 -11.97 -15.72 6.31
N VAL A 18 -12.44 -16.74 7.02
CA VAL A 18 -13.01 -16.63 8.36
C VAL A 18 -12.20 -17.53 9.30
N GLY A 19 -11.84 -17.00 10.46
CA GLY A 19 -11.08 -17.75 11.46
C GLY A 19 -10.47 -16.86 12.53
N SER A 20 -9.63 -17.45 13.39
CA SER A 20 -8.79 -16.70 14.31
C SER A 20 -7.73 -15.89 13.57
N GLY A 21 -7.10 -14.90 14.24
CA GLY A 21 -6.00 -14.14 13.66
C GLY A 21 -4.88 -15.03 13.12
N GLU A 22 -4.54 -16.08 13.86
CA GLU A 22 -3.56 -17.09 13.46
C GLU A 22 -3.97 -17.82 12.17
N THR A 23 -5.21 -18.32 12.11
CA THR A 23 -5.74 -19.02 10.93
C THR A 23 -5.75 -18.11 9.69
N ILE A 24 -6.16 -16.84 9.86
CA ILE A 24 -6.19 -15.88 8.77
C ILE A 24 -4.76 -15.57 8.29
N ALA A 25 -3.83 -15.34 9.22
CA ALA A 25 -2.43 -15.07 8.88
C ALA A 25 -1.81 -16.24 8.10
N GLU A 26 -2.07 -17.48 8.53
CA GLU A 26 -1.61 -18.67 7.84
C GLU A 26 -2.15 -18.79 6.42
N LYS A 27 -3.45 -18.56 6.23
CA LYS A 27 -4.09 -18.58 4.92
C LYS A 27 -3.57 -17.48 3.98
N LEU A 28 -3.31 -16.28 4.49
CA LEU A 28 -2.73 -15.20 3.70
C LEU A 28 -1.30 -15.56 3.26
N ILE A 29 -0.49 -16.13 4.15
CA ILE A 29 0.87 -16.58 3.83
C ILE A 29 0.82 -17.68 2.78
N GLN A 30 -0.05 -18.67 2.96
CA GLN A 30 -0.24 -19.74 2.00
C GLN A 30 -0.57 -19.21 0.60
N LEU A 31 -1.51 -18.24 0.50
CA LEU A 31 -1.88 -17.65 -0.78
C LEU A 31 -0.70 -16.92 -1.45
N ILE A 32 0.12 -16.19 -0.69
CA ILE A 32 1.32 -15.56 -1.22
C ILE A 32 2.30 -16.61 -1.75
N ASP A 33 2.56 -17.65 -0.98
CA ASP A 33 3.55 -18.66 -1.32
C ASP A 33 3.11 -19.53 -2.52
N GLU A 34 1.80 -19.79 -2.67
CA GLU A 34 1.24 -20.56 -3.78
C GLU A 34 1.09 -19.76 -5.08
N THR A 35 0.82 -18.46 -4.99
CA THR A 35 0.45 -17.64 -6.16
C THR A 35 1.50 -16.62 -6.57
N GLY A 36 2.46 -16.31 -5.68
CA GLY A 36 3.48 -15.29 -5.93
C GLY A 36 2.96 -13.85 -5.97
N ILE A 37 1.78 -13.59 -5.39
CA ILE A 37 1.23 -12.23 -5.31
C ILE A 37 2.01 -11.37 -4.32
N ASP A 38 2.12 -10.07 -4.59
CA ASP A 38 2.89 -9.12 -3.76
C ASP A 38 2.13 -8.63 -2.51
N GLY A 39 0.82 -8.82 -2.46
CA GLY A 39 0.01 -8.37 -1.33
C GLY A 39 -1.49 -8.46 -1.56
N PHE A 40 -2.24 -7.92 -0.61
CA PHE A 40 -3.70 -7.99 -0.59
C PHE A 40 -4.33 -6.61 -0.50
N ASN A 41 -5.45 -6.45 -1.16
CA ASN A 41 -6.35 -5.34 -0.96
C ASN A 41 -7.54 -5.84 -0.12
N LEU A 42 -7.59 -5.42 1.14
CA LEU A 42 -8.59 -5.91 2.09
C LEU A 42 -9.91 -5.16 1.92
N THR A 43 -10.99 -5.92 1.73
CA THR A 43 -12.35 -5.38 1.74
C THR A 43 -12.96 -5.57 3.12
N ARG A 44 -13.45 -4.49 3.70
CA ARG A 44 -14.15 -4.52 4.99
C ARG A 44 -15.62 -4.88 4.82
N THR A 45 -16.16 -5.64 5.75
CA THR A 45 -17.61 -5.89 5.84
C THR A 45 -18.27 -4.86 6.75
N VAL A 46 -17.66 -4.56 7.88
CA VAL A 46 -18.12 -3.57 8.87
C VAL A 46 -16.98 -2.59 9.17
N ALA A 47 -17.29 -1.31 9.19
CA ALA A 47 -16.32 -0.26 9.54
C ALA A 47 -16.76 0.42 10.85
N PRO A 48 -15.84 0.66 11.80
CA PRO A 48 -14.37 0.44 11.70
C PRO A 48 -13.92 -0.95 12.17
N GLU A 49 -14.81 -1.79 12.68
CA GLU A 49 -14.53 -3.02 13.44
C GLU A 49 -13.63 -3.99 12.64
N SER A 50 -13.95 -4.26 11.38
CA SER A 50 -13.15 -5.19 10.55
C SER A 50 -11.68 -4.78 10.44
N HIS A 51 -11.39 -3.47 10.41
CA HIS A 51 -10.01 -2.98 10.40
C HIS A 51 -9.35 -3.12 11.77
N HIS A 52 -10.08 -2.82 12.85
CA HIS A 52 -9.57 -2.99 14.20
C HIS A 52 -9.20 -4.44 14.48
N ASP A 53 -10.09 -5.36 14.15
CA ASP A 53 -9.87 -6.79 14.34
C ASP A 53 -8.67 -7.29 13.53
N PHE A 54 -8.56 -6.88 12.26
CA PHE A 54 -7.42 -7.23 11.45
C PHE A 54 -6.10 -6.71 12.02
N ILE A 55 -6.07 -5.45 12.46
CA ILE A 55 -4.90 -4.83 13.06
C ILE A 55 -4.51 -5.50 14.38
N HIS A 56 -5.50 -5.84 15.21
CA HIS A 56 -5.23 -6.38 16.55
C HIS A 56 -4.92 -7.87 16.56
N PHE A 57 -5.51 -8.64 15.66
CA PHE A 57 -5.40 -10.10 15.69
C PHE A 57 -4.55 -10.69 14.56
N VAL A 58 -4.55 -10.10 13.36
CA VAL A 58 -3.86 -10.68 12.22
C VAL A 58 -2.47 -10.07 12.01
N ILE A 59 -2.33 -8.76 12.13
CA ILE A 59 -1.03 -8.09 11.94
C ILE A 59 0.05 -8.61 12.89
N PRO A 60 -0.19 -8.79 14.21
CA PRO A 60 0.82 -9.32 15.12
C PRO A 60 1.30 -10.72 14.71
N GLU A 61 0.41 -11.59 14.26
CA GLU A 61 0.74 -12.92 13.77
C GLU A 61 1.64 -12.87 12.53
N LEU A 62 1.30 -12.00 11.58
CA LEU A 62 2.13 -11.80 10.39
C LEU A 62 3.51 -11.21 10.73
N GLN A 63 3.59 -10.32 11.71
CA GLN A 63 4.84 -9.74 12.18
C GLN A 63 5.72 -10.78 12.87
N GLN A 64 5.15 -11.61 13.74
CA GLN A 64 5.85 -12.69 14.43
C GLN A 64 6.44 -13.71 13.44
N ARG A 65 5.74 -13.96 12.34
CA ARG A 65 6.18 -14.85 11.25
C ARG A 65 7.11 -14.17 10.25
N GLY A 66 7.48 -12.90 10.47
CA GLY A 66 8.37 -12.13 9.59
C GLY A 66 7.77 -11.78 8.23
N ARG A 67 6.44 -11.89 8.09
CA ARG A 67 5.71 -11.63 6.82
C ARG A 67 5.09 -10.24 6.76
N PHE A 68 5.20 -9.45 7.80
CA PHE A 68 4.75 -8.06 7.83
C PHE A 68 5.77 -7.16 8.53
N LYS A 69 5.90 -5.93 8.07
CA LYS A 69 6.85 -4.97 8.62
C LYS A 69 6.53 -4.63 10.08
N THR A 70 7.56 -4.52 10.91
CA THR A 70 7.47 -4.05 12.30
C THR A 70 7.81 -2.56 12.44
N LYS A 71 8.44 -1.97 11.42
CA LYS A 71 8.83 -0.55 11.37
C LYS A 71 8.54 0.03 10.01
N TYR A 72 8.26 1.34 9.98
CA TYR A 72 8.20 2.09 8.74
C TYR A 72 9.60 2.53 8.35
N GLU A 73 10.03 2.15 7.16
CA GLU A 73 11.27 2.67 6.56
C GLU A 73 11.08 4.12 6.11
N SER A 74 12.15 4.92 6.13
CA SER A 74 12.16 6.25 5.54
C SER A 74 12.14 6.17 4.01
N GLY A 75 11.83 7.29 3.34
CA GLY A 75 11.81 7.38 1.88
C GLY A 75 10.41 7.29 1.27
N SER A 76 10.36 7.46 -0.04
CA SER A 76 9.12 7.41 -0.80
C SER A 76 8.53 6.01 -0.85
N LEU A 77 7.22 5.92 -1.14
CA LEU A 77 6.54 4.62 -1.32
C LEU A 77 7.21 3.81 -2.42
N ARG A 78 7.61 4.45 -3.53
CA ARG A 78 8.32 3.78 -4.62
C ARG A 78 9.61 3.12 -4.14
N ASN A 79 10.44 3.85 -3.39
CA ASN A 79 11.69 3.29 -2.88
C ASN A 79 11.46 2.14 -1.91
N LYS A 80 10.40 2.22 -1.09
CA LYS A 80 10.03 1.15 -0.14
C LYS A 80 9.62 -0.14 -0.85
N ILE A 81 8.90 -0.03 -1.97
CA ILE A 81 8.41 -1.20 -2.73
C ILE A 81 9.50 -1.76 -3.65
N PHE A 82 10.10 -0.90 -4.47
CA PHE A 82 10.98 -1.35 -5.56
C PHE A 82 12.47 -1.31 -5.22
N LYS A 83 12.88 -0.61 -4.14
CA LYS A 83 14.29 -0.40 -3.75
C LYS A 83 15.14 0.23 -4.88
N GLN A 84 14.53 1.01 -5.77
CA GLN A 84 15.15 1.60 -6.95
C GLN A 84 15.12 3.14 -6.94
N GLY A 85 15.13 3.74 -5.75
CA GLY A 85 15.07 5.20 -5.58
C GLY A 85 13.67 5.78 -5.68
N ASP A 86 13.59 7.11 -5.57
CA ASP A 86 12.32 7.83 -5.42
C ASP A 86 11.62 8.12 -6.75
N HIS A 87 12.35 8.01 -7.85
CA HIS A 87 11.84 8.31 -9.20
C HIS A 87 12.05 7.13 -10.14
N LEU A 88 11.33 7.13 -11.25
CA LEU A 88 11.59 6.20 -12.36
C LEU A 88 13.04 6.34 -12.85
N THR A 89 13.68 5.23 -13.16
CA THR A 89 15.01 5.24 -13.79
C THR A 89 14.92 5.89 -15.16
N GLN A 90 16.02 6.48 -15.65
CA GLN A 90 16.05 7.10 -16.98
C GLN A 90 15.85 6.11 -18.13
N GLN A 91 16.10 4.84 -17.86
CA GLN A 91 15.88 3.76 -18.84
C GLN A 91 14.39 3.40 -19.00
N HIS A 92 13.51 3.87 -18.09
CA HIS A 92 12.09 3.60 -18.21
C HIS A 92 11.43 4.55 -19.20
N PRO A 93 10.65 4.05 -20.19
CA PRO A 93 10.04 4.89 -21.24
C PRO A 93 9.26 6.10 -20.72
N ALA A 94 8.59 5.95 -19.56
CA ALA A 94 7.85 7.05 -18.95
C ALA A 94 8.73 8.12 -18.30
N ALA A 95 10.04 7.95 -18.24
CA ALA A 95 10.95 8.98 -17.73
C ALA A 95 11.01 10.21 -18.64
N ASP A 96 10.79 10.02 -19.93
CA ASP A 96 10.80 11.10 -20.93
C ASP A 96 9.59 12.05 -20.79
N PHE A 97 8.52 11.57 -20.13
CA PHE A 97 7.30 12.33 -19.89
C PHE A 97 7.27 13.05 -18.53
N ARG A 98 8.40 13.19 -17.86
CA ARG A 98 8.48 13.99 -16.64
C ARG A 98 8.25 15.44 -16.98
N CYS A 99 7.31 16.06 -16.25
CA CYS A 99 7.18 17.50 -16.26
C CYS A 99 8.49 18.12 -15.72
N GLN A 100 9.24 18.76 -16.59
CA GLN A 100 10.40 19.55 -16.17
C GLN A 100 9.86 20.83 -15.53
N ASN A 101 9.66 20.81 -14.21
CA ASN A 101 9.40 22.02 -13.42
C ASN A 101 10.69 22.87 -13.32
N SER A 102 11.25 23.23 -14.47
CA SER A 102 12.24 24.28 -14.58
C SER A 102 11.46 25.60 -14.71
N ASN A 103 11.41 26.38 -13.65
CA ASN A 103 11.10 27.83 -13.58
C ASN A 103 9.94 28.30 -12.71
N HIS A 104 9.43 27.52 -11.74
CA HIS A 104 8.46 28.14 -10.82
C HIS A 104 9.11 28.80 -9.60
N ASN A 105 10.38 28.53 -9.29
CA ASN A 105 11.05 29.13 -8.13
C ASN A 105 11.73 30.47 -8.41
N ASN A 106 12.02 30.81 -9.68
CA ASN A 106 12.66 32.10 -10.01
C ASN A 106 11.68 33.28 -10.11
N SER A 107 10.37 33.00 -10.25
CA SER A 107 9.38 34.08 -10.39
C SER A 107 8.91 34.64 -9.03
N ILE A 108 9.06 33.90 -7.96
CA ILE A 108 8.61 34.30 -6.63
C ILE A 108 9.70 35.11 -5.92
N GLU A 109 10.96 34.76 -6.07
CA GLU A 109 12.08 35.52 -5.46
C GLU A 109 12.30 36.91 -6.09
N THR A 110 12.01 37.07 -7.38
CA THR A 110 12.12 38.39 -8.05
C THR A 110 10.97 39.33 -7.71
N ALA A 111 9.77 38.81 -7.42
CA ALA A 111 8.62 39.63 -7.04
C ALA A 111 8.71 40.16 -5.60
N ASP A 112 9.33 39.43 -4.69
CA ASP A 112 9.52 39.89 -3.31
C ASP A 112 10.67 40.92 -3.16
N ARG A 113 11.71 40.82 -3.99
CA ARG A 113 12.79 41.81 -3.97
C ARG A 113 12.38 43.20 -4.51
N GLN A 114 11.39 43.27 -5.38
CA GLN A 114 10.89 44.55 -5.90
C GLN A 114 9.92 45.24 -4.94
N LYS A 115 9.36 44.55 -3.97
CA LYS A 115 8.48 45.14 -2.94
C LYS A 115 9.21 45.71 -1.72
N GLN A 116 10.50 45.39 -1.56
CA GLN A 116 11.32 45.91 -0.43
C GLN A 116 12.15 47.15 -0.76
N THR A 117 12.07 47.67 -1.98
CA THR A 117 12.84 48.86 -2.43
C THR A 117 11.97 49.98 -2.94
N ALA A 118 10.66 50.03 -2.57
CA ALA A 118 9.77 51.16 -2.88
C ALA A 118 9.26 51.85 -1.61
#